data_739e356b160e8060c1a0b00df56cf9d5
#
_entry.id   739e356b160e8060c1a0b00df56cf9d5
#
_cell.length_a   1.000
_cell.length_b   1.000
_cell.length_c   1.000
_cell.angle_alpha   90.00
_cell.angle_beta   90.00
_cell.angle_gamma   90.00
#
_symmetry.space_group_name_H-M   'P 1'
#
loop_
_entity.id
_entity.type
_entity.pdbx_description
1 polymer ?
#
loop_
_entity_poly.entity_id
_entity_poly.type
_entity_poly.pdbx_seq_one_letter_code
_entity_poly.pdbx_strand_id
1 'polypeptide(L)'
;GLPDLHTKEAAGAVREHEWNVPTTMYGCNKLYCEHLGRYYGFHYKQLAAETLSGKVDFRAIRFPGLISAVTVPSGGTSDFAPEMIHAAARGEPYACFVRPDTRIPFMVMPDAVDALLMLARADRGSLSQTVYNITAFNPSADEMRSLVIAGFPDSQITFVPDSKRQAIVDSWPADVDDSAARNDWGLAPRFGLEAGFGEFLIPRIRDRYRS
;
A
#
# COMPACT_ATOMS: atom_id res chain seq x y z
N GLY A 1 -5.65 -3.82 -12.31
CA GLY A 1 -5.70 -5.08 -11.55
C GLY A 1 -5.31 -6.28 -12.37
N LEU A 2 -4.88 -7.31 -11.70
CA LEU A 2 -4.52 -8.60 -12.32
C LEU A 2 -5.81 -9.43 -12.55
N PRO A 3 -5.87 -10.23 -13.63
CA PRO A 3 -7.11 -10.92 -13.98
C PRO A 3 -7.45 -12.09 -13.05
N ASP A 4 -6.44 -12.77 -12.50
CA ASP A 4 -6.60 -13.96 -11.67
C ASP A 4 -5.38 -14.21 -10.77
N LEU A 5 -5.52 -15.18 -9.85
CA LEU A 5 -4.47 -15.53 -8.88
C LEU A 5 -3.20 -16.10 -9.55
N HIS A 6 -3.34 -16.90 -10.60
CA HIS A 6 -2.21 -17.46 -11.33
C HIS A 6 -1.35 -16.35 -11.96
N THR A 7 -1.99 -15.36 -12.57
CA THR A 7 -1.32 -14.18 -13.10
C THR A 7 -0.65 -13.38 -12.00
N LYS A 8 -1.29 -13.25 -10.83
CA LYS A 8 -0.72 -12.57 -9.66
C LYS A 8 0.57 -13.26 -9.18
N GLU A 9 0.56 -14.57 -9.08
CA GLU A 9 1.74 -15.36 -8.67
C GLU A 9 2.87 -15.27 -9.69
N ALA A 10 2.54 -15.23 -10.98
CA ALA A 10 3.53 -15.15 -12.06
C ALA A 10 4.10 -13.75 -12.30
N ALA A 11 3.37 -12.69 -11.93
CA ALA A 11 3.74 -11.31 -12.26
C ALA A 11 4.97 -10.78 -11.52
N GLY A 12 5.29 -11.34 -10.34
CA GLY A 12 6.36 -10.81 -9.50
C GLY A 12 6.08 -9.38 -9.03
N ALA A 13 7.14 -8.56 -8.93
CA ALA A 13 7.01 -7.16 -8.56
C ALA A 13 6.51 -6.33 -9.76
N VAL A 14 5.30 -5.77 -9.64
CA VAL A 14 4.59 -5.07 -10.73
C VAL A 14 5.06 -3.62 -10.84
N ARG A 15 5.36 -3.18 -12.07
CA ARG A 15 5.77 -1.80 -12.38
C ARG A 15 4.58 -0.88 -12.64
N GLU A 16 4.82 0.43 -12.63
CA GLU A 16 3.79 1.47 -12.76
C GLU A 16 3.03 1.43 -14.10
N HIS A 17 3.64 0.93 -15.17
CA HIS A 17 3.02 0.84 -16.49
C HIS A 17 2.28 -0.48 -16.74
N GLU A 18 2.39 -1.44 -15.81
CA GLU A 18 1.80 -2.78 -15.95
C GLU A 18 0.42 -2.85 -15.28
N TRP A 19 -0.44 -3.71 -15.82
CA TRP A 19 -1.75 -4.08 -15.25
C TRP A 19 -2.66 -2.89 -14.88
N ASN A 20 -2.59 -1.79 -15.63
CA ASN A 20 -3.41 -0.59 -15.43
C ASN A 20 -4.85 -0.80 -15.93
N VAL A 21 -5.49 -1.89 -15.50
CA VAL A 21 -6.87 -2.26 -15.81
C VAL A 21 -7.63 -2.41 -14.50
N PRO A 22 -8.10 -1.32 -13.89
CA PRO A 22 -8.85 -1.40 -12.63
C PRO A 22 -10.23 -2.03 -12.84
N THR A 23 -10.65 -2.83 -11.86
CA THR A 23 -11.94 -3.53 -11.86
C THR A 23 -12.95 -2.90 -10.89
N THR A 24 -12.55 -1.85 -10.17
CA THR A 24 -13.41 -1.13 -9.23
C THR A 24 -13.56 0.33 -9.65
N MET A 25 -14.69 0.98 -9.32
CA MET A 25 -14.91 2.41 -9.58
C MET A 25 -13.82 3.26 -8.89
N TYR A 26 -13.40 2.89 -7.69
CA TYR A 26 -12.30 3.55 -6.99
C TYR A 26 -11.00 3.52 -7.81
N GLY A 27 -10.61 2.35 -8.30
CA GLY A 27 -9.41 2.19 -9.12
C GLY A 27 -9.51 2.96 -10.45
N CYS A 28 -10.68 2.93 -11.11
CA CYS A 28 -10.92 3.73 -12.32
C CYS A 28 -10.72 5.22 -12.06
N ASN A 29 -11.29 5.75 -10.97
CA ASN A 29 -11.15 7.15 -10.60
C ASN A 29 -9.69 7.51 -10.28
N LYS A 30 -8.95 6.65 -9.58
CA LYS A 30 -7.53 6.89 -9.29
C LYS A 30 -6.69 6.94 -10.56
N LEU A 31 -6.88 5.98 -11.47
CA LEU A 31 -6.18 5.97 -12.76
C LEU A 31 -6.55 7.19 -13.62
N TYR A 32 -7.82 7.60 -13.63
CA TYR A 32 -8.25 8.83 -14.27
C TYR A 32 -7.52 10.06 -13.72
N CYS A 33 -7.37 10.18 -12.40
CA CYS A 33 -6.61 11.27 -11.79
C CYS A 33 -5.13 11.28 -12.21
N GLU A 34 -4.49 10.12 -12.35
CA GLU A 34 -3.12 10.03 -12.86
C GLU A 34 -3.02 10.53 -14.31
N HIS A 35 -3.95 10.14 -15.20
CA HIS A 35 -3.99 10.61 -16.58
C HIS A 35 -4.30 12.10 -16.65
N LEU A 36 -5.22 12.59 -15.83
CA LEU A 36 -5.56 14.01 -15.78
C LEU A 36 -4.36 14.84 -15.31
N GLY A 37 -3.64 14.37 -14.29
CA GLY A 37 -2.42 15.02 -13.83
C GLY A 37 -1.33 15.08 -14.91
N ARG A 38 -1.12 14.00 -15.66
CA ARG A 38 -0.20 13.98 -16.80
C ARG A 38 -0.64 14.98 -17.90
N TYR A 39 -1.95 15.05 -18.19
CA TYR A 39 -2.46 16.01 -19.17
C TYR A 39 -2.12 17.45 -18.76
N TYR A 40 -2.40 17.84 -17.53
CA TYR A 40 -2.10 19.20 -17.06
C TYR A 40 -0.59 19.48 -16.91
N GLY A 41 0.18 18.44 -16.60
CA GLY A 41 1.64 18.56 -16.47
C GLY A 41 2.36 18.73 -17.81
N PHE A 42 1.89 18.06 -18.88
CA PHE A 42 2.65 17.96 -20.14
C PHE A 42 1.90 18.38 -21.39
N HIS A 43 0.57 18.27 -21.40
CA HIS A 43 -0.21 18.39 -22.65
C HIS A 43 -1.23 19.53 -22.64
N TYR A 44 -1.35 20.25 -21.52
CA TYR A 44 -2.34 21.31 -21.38
C TYR A 44 -2.10 22.43 -22.42
N LYS A 45 -3.15 22.77 -23.20
CA LYS A 45 -3.10 23.77 -24.26
C LYS A 45 -2.02 23.53 -25.34
N GLN A 46 -1.71 22.25 -25.62
CA GLN A 46 -0.69 21.91 -26.64
C GLN A 46 -0.96 22.45 -28.04
N LEU A 47 -2.20 22.86 -28.35
CA LEU A 47 -2.59 23.51 -29.64
C LEU A 47 -2.62 25.02 -29.54
N ALA A 48 -2.28 25.63 -28.41
CA ALA A 48 -2.23 27.08 -28.29
C ALA A 48 -0.99 27.64 -29.01
N ALA A 49 -1.13 28.85 -29.58
CA ALA A 49 -0.04 29.52 -30.28
C ALA A 49 1.15 29.83 -29.38
N GLU A 50 0.92 30.02 -28.08
CA GLU A 50 1.97 30.17 -27.07
C GLU A 50 2.25 28.82 -26.42
N THR A 51 3.52 28.42 -26.41
CA THR A 51 3.96 27.19 -25.75
C THR A 51 3.90 27.39 -24.25
N LEU A 52 2.81 26.93 -23.64
CA LEU A 52 2.64 26.90 -22.20
C LEU A 52 3.16 25.56 -21.68
N SER A 53 4.48 25.40 -21.57
CA SER A 53 5.06 24.16 -21.04
C SER A 53 4.79 24.00 -19.55
N GLY A 54 4.28 22.82 -19.17
CA GLY A 54 4.33 22.26 -17.83
C GLY A 54 4.02 23.19 -16.66
N LYS A 55 2.84 23.80 -16.63
CA LYS A 55 2.45 24.70 -15.53
C LYS A 55 2.15 24.00 -14.21
N VAL A 56 1.87 22.69 -14.26
CA VAL A 56 1.57 21.87 -13.08
C VAL A 56 2.70 20.86 -12.88
N ASP A 57 3.34 20.91 -11.73
CA ASP A 57 4.26 19.87 -11.30
C ASP A 57 3.42 18.75 -10.64
N PHE A 58 2.97 17.81 -11.48
CA PHE A 58 2.15 16.69 -11.03
C PHE A 58 3.04 15.54 -10.58
N ARG A 59 2.82 15.09 -9.35
CA ARG A 59 3.51 13.95 -8.74
C ARG A 59 2.49 13.10 -8.00
N ALA A 60 2.57 11.78 -8.14
CA ALA A 60 1.64 10.86 -7.49
C ALA A 60 2.38 9.66 -6.91
N ILE A 61 1.89 9.16 -5.79
CA ILE A 61 2.31 7.91 -5.16
C ILE A 61 1.13 6.93 -5.22
N ARG A 62 1.41 5.71 -5.63
CA ARG A 62 0.54 4.55 -5.40
C ARG A 62 0.94 3.92 -4.09
N PHE A 63 0.19 4.25 -3.04
CA PHE A 63 0.44 3.71 -1.71
C PHE A 63 0.08 2.22 -1.65
N PRO A 64 0.90 1.41 -0.96
CA PRO A 64 0.54 0.05 -0.58
C PRO A 64 -0.54 0.05 0.52
N GLY A 65 -0.89 -1.10 1.05
CA GLY A 65 -1.68 -1.19 2.27
C GLY A 65 -0.98 -0.44 3.42
N LEU A 66 -1.62 0.61 3.94
CA LEU A 66 -1.05 1.42 5.01
C LEU A 66 -1.52 0.92 6.38
N ILE A 67 -0.57 0.67 7.29
CA ILE A 67 -0.87 0.25 8.64
C ILE A 67 -0.55 1.40 9.60
N SER A 68 -1.58 1.89 10.30
CA SER A 68 -1.48 2.97 11.29
C SER A 68 -1.54 2.41 12.71
N ALA A 69 -0.68 2.91 13.60
CA ALA A 69 -0.79 2.64 15.02
C ALA A 69 -1.79 3.57 15.74
N VAL A 70 -2.25 4.63 15.07
CA VAL A 70 -3.11 5.68 15.64
C VAL A 70 -4.57 5.49 15.21
N THR A 71 -4.80 5.09 13.96
CA THR A 71 -6.14 4.95 13.38
C THR A 71 -6.67 3.54 13.61
N VAL A 72 -7.89 3.42 14.11
CA VAL A 72 -8.58 2.11 14.20
C VAL A 72 -9.07 1.73 12.80
N PRO A 73 -8.87 0.48 12.35
CA PRO A 73 -9.36 0.01 11.06
C PRO A 73 -10.89 0.11 10.98
N SER A 74 -11.40 0.44 9.80
CA SER A 74 -12.84 0.69 9.56
C SER A 74 -13.50 -0.30 8.60
N GLY A 75 -12.84 -1.41 8.29
CA GLY A 75 -13.37 -2.48 7.43
C GLY A 75 -12.98 -2.34 5.96
N GLY A 76 -11.88 -1.65 5.66
CA GLY A 76 -11.29 -1.60 4.32
C GLY A 76 -10.82 -2.98 3.82
N THR A 77 -10.67 -3.13 2.51
CA THR A 77 -10.27 -4.42 1.91
C THR A 77 -8.84 -4.84 2.32
N SER A 78 -7.95 -3.90 2.65
CA SER A 78 -6.60 -4.17 3.16
C SER A 78 -6.51 -4.21 4.69
N ASP A 79 -7.63 -4.02 5.39
CA ASP A 79 -7.63 -3.83 6.85
C ASP A 79 -7.41 -5.13 7.64
N PHE A 80 -7.31 -6.29 6.97
CA PHE A 80 -7.06 -7.55 7.66
C PHE A 80 -5.80 -7.54 8.54
N ALA A 81 -4.75 -6.81 8.11
CA ALA A 81 -3.51 -6.68 8.89
C ALA A 81 -3.69 -5.83 10.16
N PRO A 82 -4.17 -4.56 10.09
CA PRO A 82 -4.41 -3.78 11.29
C PRO A 82 -5.53 -4.38 12.17
N GLU A 83 -6.57 -4.99 11.60
CA GLU A 83 -7.64 -5.65 12.37
C GLU A 83 -7.10 -6.76 13.26
N MET A 84 -6.16 -7.60 12.76
CA MET A 84 -5.50 -8.64 13.58
C MET A 84 -4.84 -8.04 14.81
N ILE A 85 -4.05 -6.96 14.64
CA ILE A 85 -3.29 -6.34 15.73
C ILE A 85 -4.25 -5.72 16.76
N HIS A 86 -5.28 -5.01 16.29
CA HIS A 86 -6.26 -4.36 17.16
C HIS A 86 -7.12 -5.37 17.93
N ALA A 87 -7.56 -6.47 17.31
CA ALA A 87 -8.31 -7.53 17.98
C ALA A 87 -7.45 -8.22 19.04
N ALA A 88 -6.22 -8.58 18.69
CA ALA A 88 -5.27 -9.18 19.65
C ALA A 88 -5.00 -8.25 20.85
N ALA A 89 -4.84 -6.95 20.61
CA ALA A 89 -4.59 -5.98 21.67
C ALA A 89 -5.80 -5.78 22.61
N ARG A 90 -7.04 -6.04 22.13
CA ARG A 90 -8.26 -6.04 22.94
C ARG A 90 -8.57 -7.37 23.60
N GLY A 91 -7.78 -8.43 23.30
CA GLY A 91 -8.09 -9.79 23.75
C GLY A 91 -9.32 -10.41 23.08
N GLU A 92 -9.70 -9.92 21.90
CA GLU A 92 -10.85 -10.38 21.13
C GLU A 92 -10.42 -11.41 20.09
N PRO A 93 -11.21 -12.49 19.85
CA PRO A 93 -10.95 -13.39 18.74
C PRO A 93 -11.14 -12.66 17.40
N TYR A 94 -10.31 -13.01 16.41
CA TYR A 94 -10.39 -12.45 15.08
C TYR A 94 -10.45 -13.54 14.01
N ALA A 95 -11.43 -13.44 13.10
CA ALA A 95 -11.55 -14.27 11.91
C ALA A 95 -11.06 -13.48 10.69
N CYS A 96 -9.84 -13.73 10.27
CA CYS A 96 -9.23 -13.05 9.12
C CYS A 96 -9.98 -13.43 7.84
N PHE A 97 -10.45 -12.44 7.12
CA PHE A 97 -11.30 -12.61 5.94
C PHE A 97 -10.54 -12.89 4.64
N VAL A 98 -9.21 -13.04 4.69
CA VAL A 98 -8.40 -13.49 3.55
C VAL A 98 -7.75 -14.83 3.84
N ARG A 99 -7.26 -15.51 2.78
CA ARG A 99 -6.50 -16.77 2.94
C ARG A 99 -5.16 -16.53 3.63
N PRO A 100 -4.58 -17.57 4.29
CA PRO A 100 -3.27 -17.48 4.95
C PRO A 100 -2.14 -17.07 4.00
N ASP A 101 -2.19 -17.52 2.76
CA ASP A 101 -1.19 -17.28 1.71
C ASP A 101 -1.31 -15.92 1.03
N THR A 102 -2.36 -15.17 1.32
CA THR A 102 -2.63 -13.86 0.68
C THR A 102 -1.51 -12.88 0.94
N ARG A 103 -0.94 -12.34 -0.16
CA ARG A 103 0.11 -11.31 -0.15
C ARG A 103 -0.35 -10.06 -0.87
N ILE A 104 -0.08 -8.91 -0.28
CA ILE A 104 -0.11 -7.59 -0.91
C ILE A 104 1.00 -6.74 -0.31
N PRO A 105 1.47 -5.69 -1.00
CA PRO A 105 2.47 -4.80 -0.42
C PRO A 105 1.88 -3.95 0.72
N PHE A 106 2.71 -3.70 1.74
CA PHE A 106 2.37 -2.88 2.91
C PHE A 106 3.47 -1.89 3.27
N MET A 107 3.08 -0.89 4.05
CA MET A 107 3.99 0.09 4.67
C MET A 107 3.36 0.63 5.96
N VAL A 108 4.18 0.97 6.96
CA VAL A 108 3.68 1.69 8.13
C VAL A 108 3.46 3.16 7.83
N MET A 109 2.46 3.77 8.46
CA MET A 109 2.04 5.15 8.19
C MET A 109 3.18 6.19 8.28
N PRO A 110 4.11 6.17 9.23
CA PRO A 110 5.22 7.12 9.26
C PRO A 110 6.07 7.12 7.99
N ASP A 111 6.42 5.93 7.46
CA ASP A 111 7.21 5.83 6.24
C ASP A 111 6.44 6.33 5.01
N ALA A 112 5.11 6.12 4.99
CA ALA A 112 4.25 6.64 3.92
C ALA A 112 4.21 8.19 3.92
N VAL A 113 4.15 8.80 5.10
CA VAL A 113 4.21 10.27 5.25
C VAL A 113 5.57 10.80 4.81
N ASP A 114 6.66 10.16 5.27
CA ASP A 114 8.02 10.55 4.87
C ASP A 114 8.20 10.42 3.35
N ALA A 115 7.74 9.33 2.74
CA ALA A 115 7.77 9.14 1.28
C ALA A 115 7.05 10.26 0.53
N LEU A 116 5.86 10.67 1.01
CA LEU A 116 5.12 11.79 0.41
C LEU A 116 5.90 13.10 0.49
N LEU A 117 6.50 13.39 1.63
CA LEU A 117 7.31 14.60 1.83
C LEU A 117 8.59 14.57 1.00
N MET A 118 9.24 13.41 0.87
CA MET A 118 10.44 13.22 0.05
C MET A 118 10.11 13.48 -1.43
N LEU A 119 9.06 12.86 -1.98
CA LEU A 119 8.64 13.09 -3.35
C LEU A 119 8.25 14.55 -3.59
N ALA A 120 7.55 15.20 -2.65
CA ALA A 120 7.17 16.61 -2.77
C ALA A 120 8.37 17.56 -2.83
N ARG A 121 9.48 17.20 -2.16
CA ARG A 121 10.71 17.99 -2.10
C ARG A 121 11.77 17.63 -3.15
N ALA A 122 11.59 16.50 -3.84
CA ALA A 122 12.54 16.05 -4.85
C ALA A 122 12.71 17.09 -5.96
N ASP A 123 13.93 17.19 -6.50
CA ASP A 123 14.15 18.02 -7.67
C ASP A 123 13.36 17.45 -8.85
N ARG A 124 12.62 18.33 -9.57
CA ARG A 124 11.84 17.92 -10.74
C ARG A 124 12.70 17.29 -11.82
N GLY A 125 13.95 17.75 -11.96
CA GLY A 125 14.89 17.24 -12.94
C GLY A 125 15.37 15.82 -12.67
N SER A 126 15.27 15.33 -11.42
CA SER A 126 15.62 13.93 -11.06
C SER A 126 14.49 12.94 -11.32
N LEU A 127 13.26 13.41 -11.52
CA LEU A 127 12.09 12.54 -11.66
C LEU A 127 11.99 11.95 -13.06
N SER A 128 12.12 10.65 -13.21
CA SER A 128 11.96 9.93 -14.50
C SER A 128 10.51 9.73 -14.89
N GLN A 129 9.58 9.85 -13.93
CA GLN A 129 8.15 9.64 -14.13
C GLN A 129 7.32 10.50 -13.18
N THR A 130 5.99 10.45 -13.30
CA THR A 130 5.06 11.26 -12.50
C THR A 130 4.29 10.45 -11.46
N VAL A 131 4.27 9.14 -11.61
CA VAL A 131 3.54 8.22 -10.72
C VAL A 131 4.53 7.16 -10.25
N TYR A 132 4.62 6.95 -8.97
CA TYR A 132 5.57 6.05 -8.35
C TYR A 132 4.87 4.99 -7.49
N ASN A 133 5.22 3.73 -7.70
CA ASN A 133 4.95 2.69 -6.75
C ASN A 133 5.86 2.84 -5.54
N ILE A 134 5.36 2.53 -4.35
CA ILE A 134 6.17 2.42 -3.14
C ILE A 134 5.74 1.19 -2.33
N THR A 135 6.69 0.57 -1.64
CA THR A 135 6.45 -0.53 -0.71
C THR A 135 7.52 -0.59 0.37
N ALA A 136 7.25 -1.26 1.48
CA ALA A 136 8.24 -1.57 2.51
C ALA A 136 8.37 -3.08 2.72
N PHE A 137 7.26 -3.82 2.70
CA PHE A 137 7.22 -5.26 2.88
C PHE A 137 5.94 -5.87 2.28
N ASN A 138 5.97 -7.17 1.95
CA ASN A 138 4.85 -7.89 1.34
C ASN A 138 4.64 -9.29 1.96
N PRO A 139 4.43 -9.42 3.28
CA PRO A 139 4.23 -10.69 3.94
C PRO A 139 2.91 -11.35 3.54
N SER A 140 2.83 -12.65 3.74
CA SER A 140 1.54 -13.34 3.74
C SER A 140 0.72 -12.97 5.00
N ALA A 141 -0.58 -13.17 4.92
CA ALA A 141 -1.45 -12.97 6.08
C ALA A 141 -1.05 -13.87 7.26
N ASP A 142 -0.52 -15.07 7.00
CA ASP A 142 -0.04 -16.00 8.04
C ASP A 142 1.28 -15.55 8.67
N GLU A 143 2.20 -14.98 7.91
CA GLU A 143 3.42 -14.36 8.46
C GLU A 143 3.07 -13.19 9.37
N MET A 144 2.10 -12.34 8.99
CA MET A 144 1.62 -11.26 9.86
C MET A 144 0.92 -11.80 11.11
N ARG A 145 0.08 -12.85 10.98
CA ARG A 145 -0.52 -13.52 12.13
C ARG A 145 0.55 -13.99 13.12
N SER A 146 1.61 -14.60 12.62
CA SER A 146 2.70 -15.11 13.45
C SER A 146 3.38 -14.00 14.26
N LEU A 147 3.62 -12.83 13.66
CA LEU A 147 4.16 -11.65 14.34
C LEU A 147 3.18 -11.10 15.39
N VAL A 148 1.88 -11.09 15.09
CA VAL A 148 0.86 -10.65 16.07
C VAL A 148 0.80 -11.61 17.25
N ILE A 149 0.81 -12.93 17.02
CA ILE A 149 0.84 -13.94 18.10
C ILE A 149 2.12 -13.82 18.95
N ALA A 150 3.28 -13.56 18.32
CA ALA A 150 4.52 -13.31 19.06
C ALA A 150 4.39 -12.09 20.00
N GLY A 151 3.67 -11.06 19.59
CA GLY A 151 3.40 -9.88 20.41
C GLY A 151 2.26 -10.06 21.43
N PHE A 152 1.28 -10.89 21.14
CA PHE A 152 0.08 -11.18 21.94
C PHE A 152 -0.16 -12.69 22.01
N PRO A 153 0.54 -13.42 22.89
CA PRO A 153 0.52 -14.90 22.89
C PRO A 153 -0.86 -15.53 23.10
N ASP A 154 -1.77 -14.84 23.79
CA ASP A 154 -3.11 -15.35 24.08
C ASP A 154 -4.13 -15.02 22.97
N SER A 155 -3.69 -14.39 21.87
CA SER A 155 -4.59 -13.99 20.79
C SER A 155 -5.13 -15.19 20.01
N GLN A 156 -6.42 -15.12 19.65
CA GLN A 156 -7.13 -16.15 18.89
C GLN A 156 -7.41 -15.62 17.47
N ILE A 157 -6.52 -15.94 16.53
CA ILE A 157 -6.64 -15.50 15.14
C ILE A 157 -6.82 -16.71 14.23
N THR A 158 -7.96 -16.79 13.55
CA THR A 158 -8.30 -17.82 12.57
C THR A 158 -8.43 -17.22 11.17
N PHE A 159 -8.47 -18.06 10.14
CA PHE A 159 -8.74 -17.66 8.77
C PHE A 159 -10.12 -18.17 8.34
N VAL A 160 -10.99 -17.23 7.96
CA VAL A 160 -12.33 -17.50 7.41
C VAL A 160 -12.51 -16.61 6.17
N PRO A 161 -11.94 -16.99 5.02
CA PRO A 161 -11.93 -16.13 3.82
C PRO A 161 -13.35 -15.77 3.35
N ASP A 162 -13.60 -14.46 3.20
CA ASP A 162 -14.78 -13.96 2.50
C ASP A 162 -14.50 -13.95 1.00
N SER A 163 -15.26 -14.71 0.22
CA SER A 163 -15.01 -14.92 -1.20
C SER A 163 -15.01 -13.63 -2.02
N LYS A 164 -15.84 -12.63 -1.67
CA LYS A 164 -15.93 -11.36 -2.40
C LYS A 164 -14.75 -10.46 -2.08
N ARG A 165 -14.39 -10.33 -0.80
CA ARG A 165 -13.22 -9.55 -0.37
C ARG A 165 -11.93 -10.21 -0.88
N GLN A 166 -11.82 -11.53 -0.81
CA GLN A 166 -10.69 -12.28 -1.32
C GLN A 166 -10.49 -12.06 -2.82
N ALA A 167 -11.55 -12.10 -3.62
CA ALA A 167 -11.47 -11.87 -5.07
C ALA A 167 -10.93 -10.47 -5.42
N ILE A 168 -11.28 -9.45 -4.62
CA ILE A 168 -10.72 -8.10 -4.79
C ILE A 168 -9.23 -8.11 -4.49
N VAL A 169 -8.80 -8.70 -3.37
CA VAL A 169 -7.39 -8.76 -2.95
C VAL A 169 -6.57 -9.60 -3.94
N ASP A 170 -7.14 -10.68 -4.48
CA ASP A 170 -6.48 -11.50 -5.50
C ASP A 170 -6.24 -10.73 -6.81
N SER A 171 -7.02 -9.69 -7.11
CA SER A 171 -6.78 -8.81 -8.26
C SER A 171 -5.68 -7.76 -8.04
N TRP A 172 -5.13 -7.65 -6.83
CA TRP A 172 -4.03 -6.73 -6.52
C TRP A 172 -2.68 -7.42 -6.63
N PRO A 173 -1.59 -6.72 -6.95
CA PRO A 173 -0.27 -7.33 -7.01
C PRO A 173 0.17 -7.88 -5.65
N ALA A 174 0.93 -8.97 -5.67
CA ALA A 174 1.57 -9.50 -4.46
C ALA A 174 2.73 -8.61 -4.02
N ASP A 175 3.39 -7.98 -5.00
CA ASP A 175 4.49 -7.03 -4.78
C ASP A 175 4.51 -5.97 -5.87
N VAL A 176 5.19 -4.86 -5.63
CA VAL A 176 5.39 -3.77 -6.60
C VAL A 176 6.88 -3.43 -6.73
N ASP A 177 7.30 -3.09 -7.95
CA ASP A 177 8.63 -2.56 -8.20
C ASP A 177 8.65 -1.07 -7.84
N ASP A 178 9.40 -0.71 -6.79
CA ASP A 178 9.60 0.65 -6.32
C ASP A 178 10.99 1.22 -6.68
N SER A 179 11.69 0.56 -7.60
CA SER A 179 13.06 0.95 -8.00
C SER A 179 13.14 2.38 -8.54
N ALA A 180 12.13 2.85 -9.26
CA ALA A 180 12.08 4.22 -9.72
C ALA A 180 12.02 5.23 -8.55
N ALA A 181 11.20 4.95 -7.54
CA ALA A 181 11.13 5.79 -6.34
C ALA A 181 12.45 5.83 -5.59
N ARG A 182 13.13 4.69 -5.46
CA ARG A 182 14.46 4.61 -4.82
C ARG A 182 15.53 5.37 -5.59
N ASN A 183 15.54 5.26 -6.91
CA ASN A 183 16.55 5.88 -7.77
C ASN A 183 16.35 7.39 -7.92
N ASP A 184 15.10 7.84 -8.14
CA ASP A 184 14.80 9.21 -8.53
C ASP A 184 14.79 10.18 -7.33
N TRP A 185 14.28 9.73 -6.18
CA TRP A 185 14.11 10.59 -5.01
C TRP A 185 14.46 9.92 -3.68
N GLY A 186 15.15 8.77 -3.72
CA GLY A 186 15.79 8.19 -2.56
C GLY A 186 14.83 7.52 -1.57
N LEU A 187 13.70 6.91 -2.04
CA LEU A 187 12.81 6.16 -1.16
C LEU A 187 13.60 5.15 -0.33
N ALA A 188 13.49 5.22 0.97
CA ALA A 188 14.13 4.31 1.92
C ALA A 188 13.26 4.13 3.17
N PRO A 189 12.26 3.22 3.13
CA PRO A 189 11.44 2.94 4.32
C PRO A 189 12.32 2.53 5.51
N ARG A 190 12.02 3.08 6.68
CA ARG A 190 12.77 2.82 7.93
C ARG A 190 12.39 1.49 8.56
N PHE A 191 11.13 1.08 8.36
CA PHE A 191 10.57 -0.10 8.98
C PHE A 191 10.40 -1.22 7.96
N GLY A 192 11.21 -2.27 8.07
CA GLY A 192 10.91 -3.57 7.49
C GLY A 192 9.81 -4.27 8.26
N LEU A 193 9.48 -5.52 7.89
CA LEU A 193 8.35 -6.27 8.45
C LEU A 193 8.49 -6.45 9.98
N GLU A 194 9.59 -7.00 10.44
CA GLU A 194 9.81 -7.34 11.86
C GLU A 194 9.86 -6.08 12.72
N ALA A 195 10.61 -5.06 12.29
CA ALA A 195 10.69 -3.79 13.00
C ALA A 195 9.36 -3.04 12.98
N GLY A 196 8.64 -3.03 11.85
CA GLY A 196 7.33 -2.42 11.72
C GLY A 196 6.32 -3.00 12.71
N PHE A 197 6.26 -4.32 12.84
CA PHE A 197 5.38 -4.98 13.80
C PHE A 197 5.92 -4.90 15.24
N GLY A 198 7.17 -5.33 15.46
CA GLY A 198 7.73 -5.50 16.80
C GLY A 198 8.08 -4.20 17.52
N GLU A 199 8.62 -3.21 16.81
CA GLU A 199 9.10 -1.97 17.41
C GLU A 199 8.10 -0.81 17.31
N PHE A 200 7.20 -0.83 16.32
CA PHE A 200 6.29 0.29 16.07
C PHE A 200 4.83 -0.05 16.32
N LEU A 201 4.23 -0.99 15.57
CA LEU A 201 2.78 -1.22 15.59
C LEU A 201 2.31 -1.86 16.90
N ILE A 202 2.87 -3.02 17.25
CA ILE A 202 2.44 -3.79 18.42
C ILE A 202 2.58 -3.00 19.73
N PRO A 203 3.73 -2.35 20.03
CA PRO A 203 3.84 -1.57 21.26
C PRO A 203 2.82 -0.44 21.34
N ARG A 204 2.67 0.35 20.28
CA ARG A 204 1.77 1.52 20.26
C ARG A 204 0.28 1.14 20.31
N ILE A 205 -0.10 0.09 19.58
CA ILE A 205 -1.50 -0.38 19.61
C ILE A 205 -1.81 -1.04 20.95
N ARG A 206 -0.87 -1.77 21.55
CA ARG A 206 -0.98 -2.32 22.91
C ARG A 206 -1.23 -1.22 23.94
N ASP A 207 -0.44 -0.16 23.90
CA ASP A 207 -0.55 0.95 24.86
C ASP A 207 -1.91 1.66 24.77
N ARG A 208 -2.50 1.72 23.58
CA ARG A 208 -3.84 2.26 23.37
C ARG A 208 -4.94 1.55 24.16
N TYR A 209 -4.80 0.23 24.40
CA TYR A 209 -5.82 -0.60 25.05
C TYR A 209 -5.46 -1.00 26.49
N ARG A 210 -4.36 -0.51 27.02
CA ARG A 210 -3.95 -0.73 28.42
C ARG A 210 -4.51 0.30 29.42
N SER A 211 -5.18 1.34 28.91
CA SER A 211 -5.71 2.45 29.73
C SER A 211 -7.12 2.16 30.22
#